data_7bf48c3a9e264b8d8a507b5b4bb4eef0
#
_entry.id   7bf48c3a9e264b8d8a507b5b4bb4eef0
#
_cell.length_a   1.000
_cell.length_b   1.000
_cell.length_c   1.000
_cell.angle_alpha   90.00
_cell.angle_beta   90.00
_cell.angle_gamma   90.00
#
_symmetry.space_group_name_H-M   'P 1'
#
loop_
_entity.id
_entity.type
_entity.pdbx_description
1 polymer ?
#
loop_
_entity_poly.entity_id
_entity_poly.type
_entity_poly.pdbx_seq_one_letter_code
_entity_poly.pdbx_strand_id
1 'polypeptide(L)'
;LAVLSNKYRGLHHFFRQNFSQVTNPPIDSLRERVVMSLRTRIGNLSNILDEDEDQCDHLQLNSPVLSIEQFKSMRRYMKDTVKIIDTTMDKTNTENNFETEIARINLEAEQAVREGYVHIILSDKEMSKTRIALPMILVTSSVHHHLIKQNLRTFISLNVQSAECLDVQYFAVLIGVGATSVNAYMAQQAIAERHKKGLFKNLSYEECVERFINSINNGLLKTMSKMGISVINSYRGGCNFEAIGLSRNLMSKYFPSMSSKISGIGISGIERRSRLAHDNAYEESVITLPIGGNYRYRFGGEKHAFEARSIHMLQTAVTSNNYSCLLYTSDAADDDAC
;
A
#
# COMPACT_ATOMS: atom_id res chain seq x y z
N LEU A 1 -4.26 15.75 -9.40
CA LEU A 1 -3.03 15.06 -8.98
C LEU A 1 -1.81 15.85 -9.40
N ALA A 2 -0.83 15.95 -8.49
CA ALA A 2 0.45 16.60 -8.73
C ALA A 2 1.41 15.65 -9.49
N VAL A 3 1.12 15.36 -10.76
CA VAL A 3 1.89 14.41 -11.59
C VAL A 3 3.33 14.88 -11.88
N LEU A 4 3.59 16.18 -11.75
CA LEU A 4 4.91 16.77 -11.94
C LEU A 4 5.70 16.91 -10.62
N SER A 5 5.17 16.41 -9.49
CA SER A 5 5.88 16.46 -8.22
C SER A 5 7.07 15.50 -8.20
N ASN A 6 8.21 15.99 -7.73
CA ASN A 6 9.43 15.19 -7.53
C ASN A 6 9.44 14.41 -6.21
N LYS A 7 8.39 14.55 -5.37
CA LYS A 7 8.33 13.89 -4.07
C LYS A 7 8.03 12.41 -4.20
N TYR A 8 8.87 11.58 -3.58
CA TYR A 8 8.60 10.16 -3.43
C TYR A 8 7.48 9.95 -2.40
N ARG A 9 6.50 9.13 -2.76
CA ARG A 9 5.28 8.91 -1.96
C ARG A 9 5.07 7.47 -1.54
N GLY A 10 6.05 6.63 -1.74
CA GLY A 10 5.97 5.22 -1.47
C GLY A 10 5.89 4.36 -2.73
N LEU A 11 6.14 3.08 -2.53
CA LEU A 11 6.27 2.12 -3.64
C LEU A 11 4.96 1.91 -4.41
N HIS A 12 3.80 2.07 -3.75
CA HIS A 12 2.48 1.85 -4.36
C HIS A 12 2.19 2.76 -5.57
N HIS A 13 2.85 3.91 -5.66
CA HIS A 13 2.67 4.83 -6.79
C HIS A 13 3.22 4.33 -8.12
N PHE A 14 4.11 3.35 -8.10
CA PHE A 14 4.63 2.72 -9.32
C PHE A 14 3.69 1.67 -9.90
N PHE A 15 2.70 1.22 -9.13
CA PHE A 15 1.76 0.19 -9.57
C PHE A 15 0.49 0.81 -10.15
N ARG A 16 0.05 0.26 -11.26
CA ARG A 16 -1.21 0.59 -11.94
C ARG A 16 -2.06 -0.65 -12.00
N GLN A 17 -3.35 -0.51 -11.71
CA GLN A 17 -4.30 -1.62 -11.76
C GLN A 17 -4.56 -2.03 -13.20
N ASN A 18 -4.60 -3.33 -13.45
CA ASN A 18 -5.08 -3.86 -14.72
C ASN A 18 -6.61 -3.82 -14.71
N PHE A 19 -7.19 -3.27 -15.77
CA PHE A 19 -8.64 -3.28 -15.96
C PHE A 19 -9.07 -4.53 -16.69
N SER A 20 -10.17 -5.14 -16.25
CA SER A 20 -10.91 -6.12 -17.04
C SER A 20 -12.16 -5.48 -17.63
N GLN A 21 -12.51 -5.85 -18.84
CA GLN A 21 -13.82 -5.52 -19.36
C GLN A 21 -14.84 -6.37 -18.65
N VAL A 22 -15.72 -5.72 -17.89
CA VAL A 22 -16.74 -6.40 -17.07
C VAL A 22 -17.86 -6.86 -17.99
N THR A 23 -18.29 -8.12 -17.81
CA THR A 23 -19.42 -8.70 -18.53
C THR A 23 -20.76 -8.07 -18.12
N ASN A 24 -21.79 -8.20 -18.95
CA ASN A 24 -23.13 -7.71 -18.65
C ASN A 24 -23.89 -8.61 -17.65
N PRO A 25 -24.63 -8.05 -16.67
CA PRO A 25 -24.66 -6.63 -16.35
C PRO A 25 -23.42 -6.19 -15.57
N PRO A 26 -22.91 -4.96 -15.82
CA PRO A 26 -21.80 -4.42 -15.03
C PRO A 26 -22.24 -4.23 -13.57
N ILE A 27 -21.31 -4.44 -12.62
CA ILE A 27 -21.55 -4.18 -11.21
C ILE A 27 -21.44 -2.67 -10.98
N ASP A 28 -22.54 -2.04 -10.59
CA ASP A 28 -22.57 -0.64 -10.17
C ASP A 28 -22.25 -0.50 -8.67
N SER A 29 -22.07 0.73 -8.21
CA SER A 29 -21.71 1.02 -6.81
C SER A 29 -22.77 0.59 -5.78
N LEU A 30 -24.03 0.40 -6.18
CA LEU A 30 -25.10 -0.10 -5.30
C LEU A 30 -25.03 -1.62 -5.19
N ARG A 31 -24.73 -2.31 -6.29
CA ARG A 31 -24.62 -3.78 -6.33
C ARG A 31 -23.31 -4.29 -5.74
N GLU A 32 -22.23 -3.50 -5.75
CA GLU A 32 -20.93 -3.89 -5.18
C GLU A 32 -21.07 -4.46 -3.77
N ARG A 33 -21.89 -3.86 -2.92
CA ARG A 33 -22.11 -4.31 -1.54
C ARG A 33 -22.86 -5.63 -1.41
N VAL A 34 -23.65 -5.99 -2.41
CA VAL A 34 -24.52 -7.19 -2.40
C VAL A 34 -23.80 -8.37 -3.01
N VAL A 35 -23.07 -8.16 -4.13
CA VAL A 35 -22.47 -9.23 -4.92
C VAL A 35 -20.99 -9.46 -4.61
N MET A 36 -20.35 -8.54 -3.90
CA MET A 36 -18.92 -8.60 -3.60
C MET A 36 -18.67 -8.81 -2.11
N SER A 37 -17.55 -9.46 -1.79
CA SER A 37 -17.21 -9.80 -0.42
C SER A 37 -15.75 -9.50 -0.10
N LEU A 38 -15.53 -8.78 1.02
CA LEU A 38 -14.23 -8.58 1.64
C LEU A 38 -13.92 -9.61 2.73
N ARG A 39 -14.80 -10.60 2.93
CA ARG A 39 -14.57 -11.64 3.93
C ARG A 39 -13.29 -12.40 3.62
N THR A 40 -12.40 -12.47 4.58
CA THR A 40 -11.14 -13.19 4.48
C THR A 40 -11.01 -14.22 5.59
N ARG A 41 -10.41 -15.34 5.26
CA ARG A 41 -10.09 -16.41 6.23
C ARG A 41 -8.63 -16.30 6.63
N ILE A 42 -8.36 -16.52 7.91
CA ILE A 42 -7.03 -16.54 8.50
C ILE A 42 -6.83 -17.90 9.13
N GLY A 43 -5.73 -18.52 8.79
CA GLY A 43 -5.37 -19.86 9.27
C GLY A 43 -4.56 -20.63 8.25
N ASN A 44 -4.33 -21.89 8.54
CA ASN A 44 -3.72 -22.85 7.63
C ASN A 44 -4.79 -23.36 6.66
N LEU A 45 -4.67 -23.03 5.38
CA LEU A 45 -5.61 -23.51 4.36
C LEU A 45 -5.31 -24.96 3.93
N SER A 46 -4.17 -25.52 4.36
CA SER A 46 -3.69 -26.86 4.00
C SER A 46 -3.91 -27.21 2.52
N ASN A 47 -4.20 -28.43 2.20
CA ASN A 47 -4.63 -28.86 0.88
C ASN A 47 -6.17 -28.81 0.80
N ILE A 48 -6.69 -27.87 0.00
CA ILE A 48 -8.15 -27.70 -0.19
C ILE A 48 -8.85 -28.92 -0.81
N LEU A 49 -8.09 -29.87 -1.35
CA LEU A 49 -8.62 -31.11 -1.91
C LEU A 49 -8.75 -32.23 -0.87
N ASP A 50 -8.16 -32.07 0.31
CA ASP A 50 -8.27 -32.98 1.42
C ASP A 50 -9.49 -32.60 2.27
N GLU A 51 -10.33 -33.57 2.59
CA GLU A 51 -11.48 -33.44 3.50
C GLU A 51 -11.01 -33.51 4.96
N ASP A 52 -10.16 -32.53 5.37
CA ASP A 52 -9.57 -32.51 6.70
C ASP A 52 -10.39 -31.62 7.64
N GLU A 53 -10.60 -32.05 8.89
CA GLU A 53 -11.33 -31.29 9.91
C GLU A 53 -10.62 -29.96 10.24
N ASP A 54 -9.29 -29.89 10.08
CA ASP A 54 -8.47 -28.71 10.29
C ASP A 54 -8.88 -27.53 9.41
N GLN A 55 -9.54 -27.78 8.27
CA GLN A 55 -10.07 -26.73 7.39
C GLN A 55 -11.28 -25.99 7.99
N CYS A 56 -11.88 -26.50 9.03
CA CYS A 56 -13.02 -25.89 9.71
C CYS A 56 -12.58 -24.87 10.78
N ASP A 57 -11.35 -24.96 11.29
CA ASP A 57 -10.83 -24.07 12.35
C ASP A 57 -10.16 -22.82 11.79
N HIS A 58 -10.92 -22.02 11.06
CA HIS A 58 -10.42 -20.76 10.49
C HIS A 58 -11.12 -19.57 11.13
N LEU A 59 -10.32 -18.59 11.56
CA LEU A 59 -10.86 -17.29 11.93
C LEU A 59 -11.36 -16.56 10.67
N GLN A 60 -12.64 -16.25 10.63
CA GLN A 60 -13.24 -15.47 9.55
C GLN A 60 -13.37 -13.99 9.95
N LEU A 61 -12.80 -13.11 9.15
CA LEU A 61 -12.91 -11.67 9.28
C LEU A 61 -13.84 -11.09 8.21
N ASN A 62 -14.63 -10.09 8.56
CA ASN A 62 -15.52 -9.41 7.61
C ASN A 62 -14.78 -8.51 6.61
N SER A 63 -13.54 -8.14 6.94
CA SER A 63 -12.67 -7.31 6.11
C SER A 63 -11.22 -7.64 6.38
N PRO A 64 -10.32 -7.52 5.38
CA PRO A 64 -8.87 -7.61 5.59
C PRO A 64 -8.30 -6.39 6.31
N VAL A 65 -9.05 -5.28 6.41
CA VAL A 65 -8.60 -4.03 7.05
C VAL A 65 -9.04 -4.02 8.51
N LEU A 66 -8.07 -4.01 9.42
CA LEU A 66 -8.32 -4.17 10.86
C LEU A 66 -8.01 -2.90 11.64
N SER A 67 -8.86 -2.61 12.62
CA SER A 67 -8.52 -1.63 13.65
C SER A 67 -7.39 -2.15 14.54
N ILE A 68 -6.75 -1.25 15.31
CA ILE A 68 -5.73 -1.64 16.30
C ILE A 68 -6.31 -2.63 17.30
N GLU A 69 -7.54 -2.41 17.76
CA GLU A 69 -8.18 -3.28 18.74
C GLU A 69 -8.56 -4.66 18.15
N GLN A 70 -9.08 -4.68 16.92
CA GLN A 70 -9.35 -5.93 16.20
C GLN A 70 -8.05 -6.72 15.97
N PHE A 71 -6.97 -6.04 15.57
CA PHE A 71 -5.68 -6.68 15.36
C PHE A 71 -5.09 -7.25 16.67
N LYS A 72 -5.19 -6.52 17.78
CA LYS A 72 -4.80 -7.03 19.11
C LYS A 72 -5.63 -8.25 19.52
N SER A 73 -6.94 -8.22 19.29
CA SER A 73 -7.84 -9.34 19.60
C SER A 73 -7.53 -10.57 18.75
N MET A 74 -7.32 -10.38 17.45
CA MET A 74 -6.88 -11.42 16.53
C MET A 74 -5.55 -12.05 17.01
N ARG A 75 -4.56 -11.24 17.39
CA ARG A 75 -3.28 -11.72 17.91
C ARG A 75 -3.42 -12.53 19.19
N ARG A 76 -4.32 -12.12 20.12
CA ARG A 76 -4.61 -12.91 21.32
C ARG A 76 -5.24 -14.27 21.01
N TYR A 77 -6.11 -14.32 19.99
CA TYR A 77 -6.72 -15.56 19.52
C TYR A 77 -5.66 -16.52 18.92
N MET A 78 -4.73 -16.00 18.16
CA MET A 78 -3.66 -16.77 17.51
C MET A 78 -2.66 -17.39 18.51
N LYS A 79 -2.53 -16.85 19.73
CA LYS A 79 -1.65 -17.34 20.80
C LYS A 79 -0.21 -17.64 20.31
N ASP A 80 0.20 -18.91 20.50
CA ASP A 80 1.55 -19.39 20.22
C ASP A 80 1.75 -19.79 18.75
N THR A 81 0.71 -19.71 17.91
CA THR A 81 0.78 -20.05 16.48
C THR A 81 1.19 -18.88 15.61
N VAL A 82 1.57 -17.75 16.19
CA VAL A 82 1.96 -16.52 15.47
C VAL A 82 3.45 -16.23 15.60
N LYS A 83 4.10 -15.99 14.48
CA LYS A 83 5.46 -15.43 14.38
C LYS A 83 5.39 -13.98 13.94
N ILE A 84 6.01 -13.07 14.69
CA ILE A 84 6.20 -11.67 14.30
C ILE A 84 7.59 -11.54 13.72
N ILE A 85 7.67 -11.00 12.50
CA ILE A 85 8.92 -10.74 11.80
C ILE A 85 9.10 -9.23 11.68
N ASP A 86 10.20 -8.74 12.23
CA ASP A 86 10.58 -7.33 12.11
C ASP A 86 11.06 -7.03 10.69
N THR A 87 10.42 -6.05 10.06
CA THR A 87 10.72 -5.59 8.71
C THR A 87 11.51 -4.28 8.69
N THR A 88 12.20 -3.98 9.77
CA THR A 88 13.11 -2.84 9.85
C THR A 88 14.58 -3.29 9.74
N MET A 89 15.43 -2.38 9.33
CA MET A 89 16.86 -2.56 9.14
C MET A 89 17.64 -1.58 10.00
N ASP A 90 18.75 -2.01 10.57
CA ASP A 90 19.68 -1.12 11.27
C ASP A 90 20.35 -0.15 10.30
N LYS A 91 20.14 1.16 10.52
CA LYS A 91 20.70 2.24 9.72
C LYS A 91 22.22 2.39 9.89
N THR A 92 22.73 2.03 11.07
CA THR A 92 24.14 2.24 11.45
C THR A 92 25.06 1.20 10.84
N ASN A 93 24.54 0.03 10.49
CA ASN A 93 25.30 -1.02 9.83
C ASN A 93 25.41 -0.74 8.32
N THR A 94 26.61 -0.36 7.87
CA THR A 94 26.90 -0.03 6.46
C THR A 94 26.91 -1.24 5.53
N GLU A 95 27.03 -2.44 6.07
CA GLU A 95 26.96 -3.69 5.30
C GLU A 95 25.53 -4.12 5.00
N ASN A 96 24.57 -3.65 5.80
CA ASN A 96 23.16 -3.95 5.59
C ASN A 96 22.56 -3.12 4.45
N ASN A 97 21.85 -3.81 3.59
CA ASN A 97 21.05 -3.22 2.51
C ASN A 97 19.70 -3.92 2.40
N PHE A 98 18.82 -3.39 1.57
CA PHE A 98 17.48 -3.96 1.42
C PHE A 98 17.49 -5.40 0.88
N GLU A 99 18.47 -5.77 0.04
CA GLU A 99 18.56 -7.13 -0.49
C GLU A 99 18.89 -8.16 0.59
N THR A 100 19.86 -7.84 1.45
CA THR A 100 20.26 -8.72 2.56
C THR A 100 19.14 -8.87 3.58
N GLU A 101 18.47 -7.77 3.93
CA GLU A 101 17.37 -7.79 4.89
C GLU A 101 16.13 -8.52 4.34
N ILE A 102 15.79 -8.35 3.08
CA ILE A 102 14.70 -9.10 2.46
C ILE A 102 15.02 -10.60 2.44
N ALA A 103 16.27 -10.97 2.17
CA ALA A 103 16.69 -12.37 2.22
C ALA A 103 16.57 -12.95 3.63
N ARG A 104 16.98 -12.20 4.67
CA ARG A 104 16.77 -12.57 6.09
C ARG A 104 15.31 -12.80 6.40
N ILE A 105 14.44 -11.85 6.04
CA ILE A 105 12.99 -11.92 6.28
C ILE A 105 12.36 -13.14 5.59
N ASN A 106 12.76 -13.43 4.34
CA ASN A 106 12.27 -14.58 3.60
C ASN A 106 12.64 -15.90 4.29
N LEU A 107 13.90 -16.03 4.74
CA LEU A 107 14.38 -17.24 5.44
C LEU A 107 13.70 -17.39 6.81
N GLU A 108 13.52 -16.29 7.56
CA GLU A 108 12.81 -16.31 8.84
C GLU A 108 11.34 -16.71 8.66
N ALA A 109 10.69 -16.24 7.59
CA ALA A 109 9.32 -16.63 7.26
C ALA A 109 9.23 -18.12 6.89
N GLU A 110 10.15 -18.64 6.08
CA GLU A 110 10.21 -20.06 5.71
C GLU A 110 10.44 -20.94 6.94
N GLN A 111 11.41 -20.55 7.77
CA GLN A 111 11.70 -21.29 9.00
C GLN A 111 10.49 -21.32 9.94
N ALA A 112 9.81 -20.19 10.13
CA ALA A 112 8.60 -20.13 10.94
C ALA A 112 7.52 -21.12 10.46
N VAL A 113 7.27 -21.21 9.16
CA VAL A 113 6.30 -22.18 8.61
C VAL A 113 6.74 -23.62 8.88
N ARG A 114 8.02 -23.93 8.70
CA ARG A 114 8.58 -25.28 8.96
C ARG A 114 8.56 -25.65 10.45
N GLU A 115 8.60 -24.67 11.34
CA GLU A 115 8.43 -24.83 12.78
C GLU A 115 6.97 -24.98 13.23
N GLY A 116 6.02 -24.88 12.29
CA GLY A 116 4.59 -25.08 12.56
C GLY A 116 3.81 -23.81 12.89
N TYR A 117 4.39 -22.62 12.71
CA TYR A 117 3.62 -21.39 12.83
C TYR A 117 2.61 -21.27 11.67
N VAL A 118 1.38 -20.92 12.01
CA VAL A 118 0.25 -20.80 11.07
C VAL A 118 0.02 -19.33 10.65
N HIS A 119 0.53 -18.39 11.45
CA HIS A 119 0.34 -16.96 11.23
C HIS A 119 1.68 -16.24 11.24
N ILE A 120 1.97 -15.51 10.17
CA ILE A 120 3.09 -14.59 10.12
C ILE A 120 2.54 -13.16 10.19
N ILE A 121 3.16 -12.32 11.03
CA ILE A 121 2.92 -10.88 11.09
C ILE A 121 4.19 -10.17 10.66
N LEU A 122 4.15 -9.52 9.49
CA LEU A 122 5.19 -8.60 9.06
C LEU A 122 4.93 -7.24 9.72
N SER A 123 5.89 -6.71 10.47
CA SER A 123 5.70 -5.49 11.23
C SER A 123 6.89 -4.54 11.10
N ASP A 124 6.60 -3.26 10.81
CA ASP A 124 7.58 -2.16 10.80
C ASP A 124 7.56 -1.35 12.12
N LYS A 125 6.98 -1.90 13.18
CA LYS A 125 6.73 -1.19 14.44
C LYS A 125 8.00 -0.83 15.21
N GLU A 126 9.08 -1.55 14.96
CA GLU A 126 10.39 -1.30 15.55
C GLU A 126 11.16 -0.16 14.85
N MET A 127 10.49 0.54 13.92
CA MET A 127 11.03 1.73 13.27
C MET A 127 11.37 2.81 14.31
N SER A 128 12.59 3.34 14.22
CA SER A 128 13.13 4.33 15.14
C SER A 128 14.17 5.20 14.44
N LYS A 129 14.76 6.18 15.11
CA LYS A 129 15.83 7.03 14.55
C LYS A 129 16.99 6.21 13.94
N THR A 130 17.27 5.01 14.49
CA THR A 130 18.35 4.11 14.06
C THR A 130 17.87 2.92 13.24
N ARG A 131 16.55 2.71 13.11
CA ARG A 131 15.97 1.58 12.37
C ARG A 131 15.04 2.05 11.28
N ILE A 132 15.38 1.73 10.04
CA ILE A 132 14.65 2.10 8.83
C ILE A 132 13.66 0.99 8.48
N ALA A 133 12.39 1.34 8.25
CA ALA A 133 11.41 0.41 7.72
C ALA A 133 11.67 0.10 6.23
N LEU A 134 11.63 -1.18 5.87
CA LEU A 134 11.59 -1.59 4.47
C LEU A 134 10.19 -1.34 3.89
N PRO A 135 10.05 -0.97 2.60
CA PRO A 135 8.74 -0.82 1.97
C PRO A 135 7.91 -2.10 2.09
N MET A 136 6.80 -2.02 2.81
CA MET A 136 6.01 -3.20 3.19
C MET A 136 5.46 -3.97 1.98
N ILE A 137 5.12 -3.28 0.89
CA ILE A 137 4.70 -3.92 -0.37
C ILE A 137 5.81 -4.82 -0.93
N LEU A 138 7.06 -4.35 -0.90
CA LEU A 138 8.22 -5.11 -1.39
C LEU A 138 8.47 -6.35 -0.52
N VAL A 139 8.45 -6.18 0.78
CA VAL A 139 8.65 -7.28 1.75
C VAL A 139 7.53 -8.31 1.62
N THR A 140 6.26 -7.87 1.63
CA THR A 140 5.10 -8.77 1.51
C THR A 140 5.14 -9.59 0.23
N SER A 141 5.42 -8.95 -0.91
CA SER A 141 5.54 -9.65 -2.19
C SER A 141 6.68 -10.64 -2.19
N SER A 142 7.84 -10.27 -1.65
CA SER A 142 9.01 -11.14 -1.57
C SER A 142 8.71 -12.39 -0.74
N VAL A 143 8.17 -12.24 0.47
CA VAL A 143 7.79 -13.36 1.35
C VAL A 143 6.72 -14.23 0.69
N HIS A 144 5.69 -13.62 0.10
CA HIS A 144 4.62 -14.34 -0.59
C HIS A 144 5.17 -15.25 -1.70
N HIS A 145 6.00 -14.71 -2.59
CA HIS A 145 6.58 -15.48 -3.70
C HIS A 145 7.65 -16.48 -3.25
N HIS A 146 8.42 -16.15 -2.21
CA HIS A 146 9.37 -17.07 -1.62
C HIS A 146 8.66 -18.32 -1.08
N LEU A 147 7.59 -18.13 -0.30
CA LEU A 147 6.81 -19.23 0.25
C LEU A 147 6.05 -20.02 -0.84
N ILE A 148 5.64 -19.39 -1.94
CA ILE A 148 5.09 -20.12 -3.10
C ILE A 148 6.15 -21.04 -3.71
N LYS A 149 7.37 -20.52 -3.94
CA LYS A 149 8.48 -21.33 -4.49
C LYS A 149 8.86 -22.52 -3.62
N GLN A 150 8.66 -22.40 -2.30
CA GLN A 150 8.92 -23.45 -1.33
C GLN A 150 7.71 -24.38 -1.11
N ASN A 151 6.57 -24.14 -1.80
CA ASN A 151 5.30 -24.83 -1.59
C ASN A 151 4.73 -24.72 -0.16
N LEU A 152 5.02 -23.60 0.51
CA LEU A 152 4.63 -23.36 1.91
C LEU A 152 3.53 -22.29 2.08
N ARG A 153 3.14 -21.60 1.01
CA ARG A 153 2.27 -20.41 1.11
C ARG A 153 0.87 -20.71 1.63
N THR A 154 0.32 -21.88 1.38
CA THR A 154 -1.02 -22.26 1.80
C THR A 154 -1.14 -22.60 3.29
N PHE A 155 -0.02 -22.92 3.93
CA PHE A 155 0.00 -23.29 5.36
C PHE A 155 -0.10 -22.10 6.31
N ILE A 156 -0.02 -20.85 5.79
CA ILE A 156 -0.01 -19.64 6.63
C ILE A 156 -0.94 -18.55 6.13
N SER A 157 -1.36 -17.70 7.08
CA SER A 157 -1.85 -16.36 6.78
C SER A 157 -0.73 -15.33 6.96
N LEU A 158 -0.60 -14.44 5.98
CA LEU A 158 0.39 -13.38 5.96
C LEU A 158 -0.27 -12.05 6.35
N ASN A 159 -0.11 -11.67 7.61
CA ASN A 159 -0.72 -10.48 8.18
C ASN A 159 0.29 -9.34 8.21
N VAL A 160 -0.17 -8.13 8.01
CA VAL A 160 0.70 -6.96 7.91
C VAL A 160 0.31 -5.90 8.93
N GLN A 161 1.30 -5.38 9.65
CA GLN A 161 1.16 -4.21 10.52
C GLN A 161 2.15 -3.15 10.04
N SER A 162 1.63 -2.08 9.39
CA SER A 162 2.49 -1.12 8.71
C SER A 162 2.09 0.34 8.95
N ALA A 163 3.12 1.18 9.04
CA ALA A 163 3.01 2.63 9.11
C ALA A 163 2.67 3.27 7.75
N GLU A 164 3.04 2.64 6.64
CA GLU A 164 2.92 3.20 5.29
C GLU A 164 1.49 3.20 4.73
N CYS A 165 0.56 2.44 5.34
CA CYS A 165 -0.80 2.24 4.83
C CYS A 165 -1.68 3.46 5.08
N LEU A 166 -1.82 4.35 4.10
CA LEU A 166 -2.56 5.60 4.22
C LEU A 166 -3.80 5.69 3.33
N ASP A 167 -3.74 5.13 2.12
CA ASP A 167 -4.79 5.28 1.11
C ASP A 167 -5.21 3.94 0.49
N VAL A 168 -6.34 3.96 -0.22
CA VAL A 168 -6.93 2.78 -0.86
C VAL A 168 -5.95 2.08 -1.80
N GLN A 169 -5.15 2.84 -2.55
CA GLN A 169 -4.20 2.27 -3.52
C GLN A 169 -3.13 1.44 -2.80
N TYR A 170 -2.64 1.92 -1.64
CA TYR A 170 -1.67 1.17 -0.86
C TYR A 170 -2.23 -0.17 -0.39
N PHE A 171 -3.44 -0.16 0.20
CA PHE A 171 -4.12 -1.40 0.64
C PHE A 171 -4.39 -2.34 -0.54
N ALA A 172 -4.85 -1.80 -1.67
CA ALA A 172 -5.13 -2.60 -2.86
C ALA A 172 -3.88 -3.32 -3.37
N VAL A 173 -2.75 -2.60 -3.49
CA VAL A 173 -1.48 -3.21 -3.90
C VAL A 173 -0.99 -4.22 -2.87
N LEU A 174 -1.02 -3.88 -1.58
CA LEU A 174 -0.52 -4.73 -0.51
C LEU A 174 -1.29 -6.07 -0.42
N ILE A 175 -2.61 -6.04 -0.53
CA ILE A 175 -3.44 -7.26 -0.58
C ILE A 175 -3.21 -7.99 -1.90
N GLY A 176 -3.13 -7.27 -3.01
CA GLY A 176 -2.86 -7.83 -4.34
C GLY A 176 -1.52 -8.55 -4.45
N VAL A 177 -0.52 -8.20 -3.64
CA VAL A 177 0.77 -8.92 -3.57
C VAL A 177 0.81 -10.00 -2.48
N GLY A 178 -0.29 -10.27 -1.78
CA GLY A 178 -0.41 -11.44 -0.94
C GLY A 178 -0.74 -11.24 0.54
N ALA A 179 -0.93 -9.99 1.02
CA ALA A 179 -1.35 -9.75 2.40
C ALA A 179 -2.74 -10.32 2.68
N THR A 180 -2.90 -11.05 3.79
CA THR A 180 -4.18 -11.62 4.23
C THR A 180 -4.99 -10.62 5.02
N SER A 181 -4.36 -9.91 5.96
CA SER A 181 -4.97 -8.80 6.70
C SER A 181 -3.97 -7.66 6.88
N VAL A 182 -4.48 -6.46 7.10
CA VAL A 182 -3.68 -5.25 7.19
C VAL A 182 -4.14 -4.40 8.37
N ASN A 183 -3.21 -4.04 9.25
CA ASN A 183 -3.39 -3.07 10.31
C ASN A 183 -2.55 -1.81 10.03
N ALA A 184 -3.22 -0.73 9.65
CA ALA A 184 -2.62 0.59 9.43
C ALA A 184 -2.51 1.35 10.77
N TYR A 185 -1.60 0.95 11.62
CA TYR A 185 -1.53 1.49 12.99
C TYR A 185 -1.19 2.98 13.03
N MET A 186 -0.28 3.46 12.17
CA MET A 186 0.12 4.87 12.14
C MET A 186 -1.02 5.78 11.67
N ALA A 187 -1.81 5.36 10.67
CA ALA A 187 -2.98 6.10 10.23
C ALA A 187 -4.00 6.27 11.37
N GLN A 188 -4.22 5.20 12.15
CA GLN A 188 -5.15 5.25 13.28
C GLN A 188 -4.60 6.07 14.45
N GLN A 189 -3.28 6.04 14.70
CA GLN A 189 -2.64 6.93 15.67
C GLN A 189 -2.76 8.41 15.26
N ALA A 190 -2.60 8.72 13.96
CA ALA A 190 -2.81 10.06 13.44
C ALA A 190 -4.27 10.52 13.59
N ILE A 191 -5.24 9.62 13.44
CA ILE A 191 -6.65 9.89 13.72
C ILE A 191 -6.84 10.19 15.22
N ALA A 192 -6.25 9.38 16.10
CA ALA A 192 -6.34 9.58 17.55
C ALA A 192 -5.79 10.95 17.98
N GLU A 193 -4.65 11.33 17.44
CA GLU A 193 -4.04 12.64 17.74
C GLU A 193 -4.92 13.81 17.26
N ARG A 194 -5.46 13.71 16.05
CA ARG A 194 -6.38 14.72 15.51
C ARG A 194 -7.69 14.77 16.28
N HIS A 195 -8.19 13.64 16.74
CA HIS A 195 -9.36 13.57 17.61
C HIS A 195 -9.10 14.30 18.95
N LYS A 196 -7.95 14.06 19.59
CA LYS A 196 -7.53 14.77 20.81
C LYS A 196 -7.44 16.29 20.60
N LYS A 197 -7.07 16.74 19.41
CA LYS A 197 -7.06 18.18 19.03
C LYS A 197 -8.44 18.75 18.68
N GLY A 198 -9.53 17.98 18.84
CA GLY A 198 -10.91 18.42 18.58
C GLY A 198 -11.26 18.64 17.11
N LEU A 199 -10.46 18.13 16.15
CA LEU A 199 -10.64 18.38 14.72
C LEU A 199 -11.84 17.62 14.11
N PHE A 200 -12.38 16.63 14.81
CA PHE A 200 -13.52 15.83 14.34
C PHE A 200 -14.84 16.16 15.02
N LYS A 201 -14.93 17.31 15.69
CA LYS A 201 -16.14 17.83 16.33
C LYS A 201 -16.81 16.78 17.25
N ASN A 202 -18.04 16.34 16.90
CA ASN A 202 -18.89 15.49 17.74
C ASN A 202 -18.71 13.98 17.50
N LEU A 203 -17.70 13.58 16.73
CA LEU A 203 -17.45 12.15 16.48
C LEU A 203 -16.61 11.55 17.61
N SER A 204 -16.93 10.32 18.03
CA SER A 204 -16.06 9.54 18.91
C SER A 204 -14.81 9.07 18.16
N TYR A 205 -13.78 8.65 18.89
CA TYR A 205 -12.58 8.08 18.28
C TYR A 205 -12.90 6.81 17.48
N GLU A 206 -13.74 5.96 18.04
CA GLU A 206 -14.19 4.71 17.44
C GLU A 206 -14.91 4.95 16.11
N GLU A 207 -15.83 5.92 16.08
CA GLU A 207 -16.51 6.33 14.85
C GLU A 207 -15.54 6.86 13.78
N CYS A 208 -14.50 7.61 14.19
CA CYS A 208 -13.48 8.09 13.27
C CYS A 208 -12.68 6.95 12.63
N VAL A 209 -12.28 5.96 13.44
CA VAL A 209 -11.57 4.76 12.97
C VAL A 209 -12.48 3.91 12.07
N GLU A 210 -13.74 3.71 12.46
CA GLU A 210 -14.70 2.97 11.65
C GLU A 210 -14.94 3.62 10.28
N ARG A 211 -15.12 4.93 10.23
CA ARG A 211 -15.25 5.69 8.97
C ARG A 211 -14.02 5.57 8.08
N PHE A 212 -12.81 5.57 8.67
CA PHE A 212 -11.58 5.33 7.93
C PHE A 212 -11.58 3.93 7.32
N ILE A 213 -11.84 2.88 8.12
CA ILE A 213 -11.89 1.49 7.65
C ILE A 213 -12.96 1.32 6.57
N ASN A 214 -14.15 1.88 6.77
CA ASN A 214 -15.24 1.82 5.79
C ASN A 214 -14.89 2.53 4.48
N SER A 215 -14.16 3.63 4.54
CA SER A 215 -13.65 4.32 3.34
C SER A 215 -12.68 3.44 2.55
N ILE A 216 -11.75 2.77 3.23
CA ILE A 216 -10.82 1.83 2.59
C ILE A 216 -11.58 0.63 2.01
N ASN A 217 -12.51 0.04 2.77
CA ASN A 217 -13.32 -1.09 2.33
C ASN A 217 -14.13 -0.77 1.06
N ASN A 218 -14.80 0.38 1.03
CA ASN A 218 -15.53 0.83 -0.16
C ASN A 218 -14.58 1.04 -1.36
N GLY A 219 -13.39 1.55 -1.11
CA GLY A 219 -12.36 1.71 -2.14
C GLY A 219 -11.85 0.37 -2.67
N LEU A 220 -11.66 -0.63 -1.82
CA LEU A 220 -11.27 -1.99 -2.21
C LEU A 220 -12.37 -2.65 -3.05
N LEU A 221 -13.63 -2.58 -2.63
CA LEU A 221 -14.76 -3.09 -3.42
C LEU A 221 -14.80 -2.46 -4.81
N LYS A 222 -14.63 -1.15 -4.91
CA LYS A 222 -14.58 -0.43 -6.18
C LYS A 222 -13.40 -0.87 -7.05
N THR A 223 -12.24 -1.11 -6.45
CA THR A 223 -11.04 -1.60 -7.16
C THR A 223 -11.29 -3.00 -7.71
N MET A 224 -11.81 -3.91 -6.88
CA MET A 224 -12.14 -5.28 -7.27
C MET A 224 -13.22 -5.33 -8.37
N SER A 225 -14.24 -4.48 -8.25
CA SER A 225 -15.30 -4.35 -9.25
C SER A 225 -14.74 -4.02 -10.63
N LYS A 226 -13.81 -3.07 -10.72
CA LYS A 226 -13.14 -2.70 -11.98
C LYS A 226 -12.26 -3.81 -12.56
N MET A 227 -11.80 -4.73 -11.73
CA MET A 227 -11.03 -5.91 -12.15
C MET A 227 -11.91 -7.14 -12.43
N GLY A 228 -13.22 -7.04 -12.19
CA GLY A 228 -14.14 -8.16 -12.36
C GLY A 228 -14.00 -9.25 -11.30
N ILE A 229 -13.46 -8.94 -10.13
CA ILE A 229 -13.22 -9.89 -9.04
C ILE A 229 -14.25 -9.63 -7.92
N SER A 230 -15.04 -10.64 -7.57
CA SER A 230 -16.13 -10.50 -6.59
C SER A 230 -15.74 -10.81 -5.14
N VAL A 231 -14.70 -11.60 -4.93
CA VAL A 231 -14.25 -12.00 -3.57
C VAL A 231 -12.80 -11.65 -3.33
N ILE A 232 -12.51 -11.11 -2.14
CA ILE A 232 -11.16 -10.66 -1.78
C ILE A 232 -10.13 -11.79 -1.82
N ASN A 233 -10.53 -13.03 -1.56
CA ASN A 233 -9.64 -14.17 -1.60
C ASN A 233 -9.09 -14.46 -3.01
N SER A 234 -9.85 -14.15 -4.06
CA SER A 234 -9.39 -14.25 -5.46
C SER A 234 -8.57 -13.04 -5.88
N TYR A 235 -8.72 -11.91 -5.19
CA TYR A 235 -7.92 -10.70 -5.40
C TYR A 235 -6.54 -10.81 -4.74
N ARG A 236 -6.48 -11.43 -3.56
CA ARG A 236 -5.27 -11.57 -2.76
C ARG A 236 -4.22 -12.41 -3.50
N GLY A 237 -3.03 -11.83 -3.68
CA GLY A 237 -1.94 -12.48 -4.41
C GLY A 237 -2.19 -12.65 -5.90
N GLY A 238 -3.28 -12.11 -6.43
CA GLY A 238 -3.61 -12.17 -7.87
C GLY A 238 -2.70 -11.30 -8.73
N CYS A 239 -1.92 -10.40 -8.13
CA CYS A 239 -0.90 -9.57 -8.80
C CYS A 239 -1.43 -8.81 -10.05
N ASN A 240 -2.70 -8.40 -10.03
CA ASN A 240 -3.37 -7.74 -11.17
C ASN A 240 -2.93 -6.28 -11.33
N PHE A 241 -1.62 -6.07 -11.43
CA PHE A 241 -1.00 -4.76 -11.59
C PHE A 241 0.10 -4.81 -12.65
N GLU A 242 0.36 -3.65 -13.23
CA GLU A 242 1.58 -3.39 -13.99
C GLU A 242 2.43 -2.35 -13.26
N ALA A 243 3.74 -2.43 -13.40
CA ALA A 243 4.65 -1.45 -12.84
C ALA A 243 5.11 -0.46 -13.92
N ILE A 244 5.21 0.82 -13.54
CA ILE A 244 5.74 1.88 -14.38
C ILE A 244 6.86 2.58 -13.61
N GLY A 245 8.08 2.54 -14.13
CA GLY A 245 9.24 3.19 -13.50
C GLY A 245 9.99 2.33 -12.49
N LEU A 246 9.70 1.02 -12.42
CA LEU A 246 10.51 0.03 -11.70
C LEU A 246 11.33 -0.80 -12.65
N SER A 247 12.57 -1.14 -12.29
CA SER A 247 13.46 -1.93 -13.13
C SER A 247 12.90 -3.34 -13.36
N ARG A 248 13.12 -3.88 -14.55
CA ARG A 248 12.68 -5.24 -14.90
C ARG A 248 13.33 -6.29 -14.00
N ASN A 249 14.58 -6.07 -13.60
CA ASN A 249 15.29 -6.96 -12.68
C ASN A 249 14.62 -7.00 -11.30
N LEU A 250 14.23 -5.84 -10.74
CA LEU A 250 13.50 -5.77 -9.48
C LEU A 250 12.14 -6.49 -9.60
N MET A 251 11.43 -6.26 -10.72
CA MET A 251 10.13 -6.89 -10.95
C MET A 251 10.24 -8.40 -11.07
N SER A 252 11.18 -8.92 -11.85
CA SER A 252 11.37 -10.37 -11.99
C SER A 252 11.76 -11.06 -10.70
N LYS A 253 12.51 -10.37 -9.81
CA LYS A 253 12.98 -10.92 -8.53
C LYS A 253 11.90 -10.92 -7.46
N TYR A 254 11.18 -9.80 -7.29
CA TYR A 254 10.28 -9.57 -6.16
C TYR A 254 8.79 -9.53 -6.53
N PHE A 255 8.46 -9.34 -7.80
CA PHE A 255 7.08 -9.26 -8.32
C PHE A 255 6.93 -10.09 -9.60
N PRO A 256 7.26 -11.39 -9.59
CA PRO A 256 7.43 -12.18 -10.82
C PRO A 256 6.17 -12.29 -11.68
N SER A 257 5.00 -12.07 -11.11
CA SER A 257 3.71 -12.14 -11.82
C SER A 257 3.27 -10.81 -12.43
N MET A 258 4.08 -9.75 -12.29
CA MET A 258 3.75 -8.41 -12.77
C MET A 258 4.72 -7.94 -13.86
N SER A 259 4.19 -7.26 -14.88
CA SER A 259 5.00 -6.69 -15.97
C SER A 259 5.52 -5.30 -15.60
N SER A 260 6.73 -4.98 -16.10
CA SER A 260 7.26 -3.62 -16.10
C SER A 260 7.25 -3.09 -17.53
N LYS A 261 6.29 -2.22 -17.86
CA LYS A 261 6.20 -1.60 -19.19
C LYS A 261 7.31 -0.59 -19.42
N ILE A 262 7.57 0.26 -18.43
CA ILE A 262 8.63 1.26 -18.47
C ILE A 262 9.59 0.94 -17.30
N SER A 263 10.81 0.54 -17.65
CA SER A 263 11.87 0.28 -16.69
C SER A 263 12.30 1.57 -15.99
N GLY A 264 12.83 1.45 -14.78
CA GLY A 264 13.24 2.60 -13.98
C GLY A 264 14.13 2.20 -12.81
N ILE A 265 13.77 2.65 -11.61
CA ILE A 265 14.59 2.45 -10.40
C ILE A 265 14.65 0.98 -9.99
N GLY A 266 15.84 0.55 -9.58
CA GLY A 266 16.09 -0.75 -8.94
C GLY A 266 16.00 -0.66 -7.43
N ILE A 267 16.38 -1.77 -6.77
CA ILE A 267 16.30 -1.88 -5.30
C ILE A 267 17.15 -0.83 -4.58
N SER A 268 18.35 -0.55 -5.06
CA SER A 268 19.23 0.48 -4.49
C SER A 268 18.63 1.89 -4.61
N GLY A 269 17.89 2.15 -5.68
CA GLY A 269 17.16 3.42 -5.85
C GLY A 269 15.98 3.55 -4.87
N ILE A 270 15.28 2.45 -4.59
CA ILE A 270 14.21 2.40 -3.59
C ILE A 270 14.82 2.60 -2.20
N GLU A 271 15.88 1.88 -1.87
CA GLU A 271 16.58 2.01 -0.60
C GLU A 271 17.03 3.44 -0.34
N ARG A 272 17.71 4.06 -1.31
CA ARG A 272 18.15 5.47 -1.19
C ARG A 272 16.98 6.41 -0.89
N ARG A 273 15.84 6.23 -1.55
CA ARG A 273 14.64 7.06 -1.32
C ARG A 273 14.03 6.81 0.05
N SER A 274 14.01 5.56 0.50
CA SER A 274 13.52 5.21 1.84
C SER A 274 14.42 5.76 2.94
N ARG A 275 15.75 5.68 2.76
CA ARG A 275 16.72 6.30 3.68
C ARG A 275 16.53 7.81 3.76
N LEU A 276 16.41 8.48 2.62
CA LEU A 276 16.18 9.93 2.57
C LEU A 276 14.86 10.32 3.24
N ALA A 277 13.78 9.58 2.99
CA ALA A 277 12.48 9.82 3.64
C ALA A 277 12.56 9.62 5.15
N HIS A 278 13.28 8.59 5.60
CA HIS A 278 13.53 8.32 7.01
C HIS A 278 14.33 9.45 7.66
N ASP A 279 15.44 9.89 7.02
CA ASP A 279 16.26 10.98 7.53
C ASP A 279 15.46 12.27 7.68
N ASN A 280 14.67 12.61 6.67
CA ASN A 280 13.79 13.78 6.71
C ASN A 280 12.71 13.69 7.80
N ALA A 281 12.22 12.47 8.11
CA ALA A 281 11.20 12.28 9.14
C ALA A 281 11.75 12.45 10.56
N TYR A 282 13.03 12.18 10.77
CA TYR A 282 13.72 12.32 12.06
C TYR A 282 14.59 13.59 12.14
N GLU A 283 14.50 14.47 11.14
CA GLU A 283 15.23 15.75 11.13
C GLU A 283 14.58 16.73 12.12
N GLU A 284 15.30 17.06 13.18
CA GLU A 284 14.81 17.90 14.28
C GLU A 284 14.67 19.38 13.91
N SER A 285 15.35 19.82 12.84
CA SER A 285 15.28 21.20 12.35
C SER A 285 13.97 21.52 11.60
N VAL A 286 13.23 20.50 11.19
CA VAL A 286 11.96 20.66 10.45
C VAL A 286 10.80 20.92 11.41
N ILE A 287 10.49 22.21 11.64
CA ILE A 287 9.43 22.64 12.56
C ILE A 287 8.04 22.54 11.91
N THR A 288 7.95 22.69 10.58
CA THR A 288 6.67 22.72 9.86
C THR A 288 6.54 21.61 8.84
N LEU A 289 5.34 21.00 8.81
CA LEU A 289 5.03 20.02 7.78
C LEU A 289 4.89 20.69 6.39
N PRO A 290 5.25 19.98 5.30
CA PRO A 290 5.04 20.48 3.94
C PRO A 290 3.55 20.79 3.71
N ILE A 291 3.27 21.80 2.87
CA ILE A 291 1.90 22.23 2.54
C ILE A 291 1.09 21.08 1.89
N GLY A 292 1.76 20.18 1.23
CA GLY A 292 1.15 19.06 0.52
C GLY A 292 0.46 19.50 -0.76
N GLY A 293 -0.74 19.01 -1.03
CA GLY A 293 -1.47 19.39 -2.23
C GLY A 293 -1.38 18.38 -3.37
N ASN A 294 -1.07 17.11 -3.09
CA ASN A 294 -0.96 16.08 -4.13
C ASN A 294 -2.28 15.82 -4.87
N TYR A 295 -3.34 15.58 -4.13
CA TYR A 295 -4.64 15.24 -4.71
C TYR A 295 -5.42 16.47 -5.16
N ARG A 296 -5.26 17.57 -4.44
CA ARG A 296 -5.89 18.85 -4.72
C ARG A 296 -4.85 19.96 -4.67
N TYR A 297 -4.87 20.84 -5.66
CA TYR A 297 -3.99 22.01 -5.70
C TYR A 297 -4.06 22.84 -4.40
N ARG A 298 -2.90 23.22 -3.90
CA ARG A 298 -2.74 24.17 -2.80
C ARG A 298 -1.66 25.17 -3.17
N PHE A 299 -1.92 26.43 -2.91
CA PHE A 299 -0.93 27.49 -3.14
C PHE A 299 0.35 27.21 -2.32
N GLY A 300 1.50 27.31 -2.95
CA GLY A 300 2.79 26.96 -2.34
C GLY A 300 3.02 25.46 -2.07
N GLY A 301 2.10 24.59 -2.52
CA GLY A 301 2.19 23.14 -2.38
C GLY A 301 2.81 22.43 -3.58
N GLU A 302 2.36 21.20 -3.82
CA GLU A 302 2.86 20.34 -4.89
C GLU A 302 2.53 20.89 -6.28
N LYS A 303 3.47 20.75 -7.23
CA LYS A 303 3.32 21.22 -8.61
C LYS A 303 2.31 20.36 -9.39
N HIS A 304 1.31 20.99 -9.99
CA HIS A 304 0.30 20.34 -10.84
C HIS A 304 0.52 20.70 -12.30
N ALA A 305 0.21 19.76 -13.22
CA ALA A 305 0.26 20.06 -14.66
C ALA A 305 -0.76 21.14 -15.07
N PHE A 306 -1.92 21.16 -14.39
CA PHE A 306 -2.96 22.17 -14.58
C PHE A 306 -3.10 23.00 -13.29
N GLU A 307 -2.37 24.09 -13.24
CA GLU A 307 -2.46 25.07 -12.15
C GLU A 307 -3.52 26.14 -12.46
N ALA A 308 -3.97 26.85 -11.43
CA ALA A 308 -4.97 27.91 -11.58
C ALA A 308 -4.57 28.95 -12.63
N ARG A 309 -3.28 29.30 -12.69
CA ARG A 309 -2.73 30.23 -13.68
C ARG A 309 -2.93 29.72 -15.11
N SER A 310 -2.50 28.47 -15.40
CA SER A 310 -2.62 27.85 -16.73
C SER A 310 -4.07 27.74 -17.18
N ILE A 311 -4.98 27.39 -16.27
CA ILE A 311 -6.42 27.30 -16.56
C ILE A 311 -6.99 28.70 -16.86
N HIS A 312 -6.64 29.72 -16.07
CA HIS A 312 -7.12 31.08 -16.27
C HIS A 312 -6.63 31.66 -17.61
N MET A 313 -5.38 31.41 -17.96
CA MET A 313 -4.81 31.82 -19.24
C MET A 313 -5.50 31.17 -20.41
N LEU A 314 -5.75 29.86 -20.34
CA LEU A 314 -6.52 29.14 -21.35
C LEU A 314 -7.94 29.72 -21.49
N GLN A 315 -8.64 29.93 -20.39
CA GLN A 315 -9.97 30.51 -20.39
C GLN A 315 -9.98 31.92 -21.00
N THR A 316 -9.02 32.76 -20.62
CA THR A 316 -8.88 34.11 -21.18
C THR A 316 -8.62 34.08 -22.67
N ALA A 317 -7.68 33.25 -23.13
CA ALA A 317 -7.37 33.11 -24.55
C ALA A 317 -8.59 32.67 -25.39
N VAL A 318 -9.35 31.70 -24.87
CA VAL A 318 -10.56 31.19 -25.53
C VAL A 318 -11.66 32.26 -25.55
N THR A 319 -11.90 32.96 -24.42
CA THR A 319 -12.94 33.97 -24.33
C THR A 319 -12.65 35.19 -25.20
N SER A 320 -11.38 35.59 -25.28
CA SER A 320 -10.94 36.74 -26.12
C SER A 320 -10.62 36.35 -27.55
N ASN A 321 -10.75 35.08 -27.91
CA ASN A 321 -10.34 34.51 -29.20
C ASN A 321 -8.89 34.90 -29.60
N ASN A 322 -7.98 34.95 -28.64
CA ASN A 322 -6.61 35.38 -28.80
C ASN A 322 -5.64 34.19 -28.68
N TYR A 323 -5.30 33.58 -29.81
CA TYR A 323 -4.40 32.44 -29.87
C TYR A 323 -2.95 32.80 -29.47
N SER A 324 -2.50 34.00 -29.83
CA SER A 324 -1.13 34.46 -29.48
C SER A 324 -0.92 34.55 -27.99
N CYS A 325 -1.96 34.94 -27.24
CA CYS A 325 -1.92 34.97 -25.77
C CYS A 325 -1.72 33.55 -25.19
N LEU A 326 -2.37 32.55 -25.78
CA LEU A 326 -2.20 31.16 -25.36
C LEU A 326 -0.80 30.63 -25.66
N LEU A 327 -0.28 30.85 -26.87
CA LEU A 327 1.06 30.42 -27.27
C LEU A 327 2.15 31.02 -26.38
N TYR A 328 2.14 32.32 -26.19
CA TYR A 328 3.14 33.04 -25.40
C TYR A 328 3.17 32.59 -23.93
N THR A 329 2.08 32.10 -23.42
CA THR A 329 1.93 31.71 -22.00
C THR A 329 1.98 30.21 -21.75
N SER A 330 1.87 29.39 -22.81
CA SER A 330 1.94 27.93 -22.74
C SER A 330 3.23 27.33 -23.28
N ASP A 331 4.08 28.14 -23.89
CA ASP A 331 5.38 27.70 -24.41
C ASP A 331 6.40 27.56 -23.26
N ALA A 332 6.30 26.43 -22.58
CA ALA A 332 7.19 26.08 -21.48
C ALA A 332 8.62 25.73 -21.95
N ALA A 333 8.86 25.71 -23.28
CA ALA A 333 10.19 25.40 -23.81
C ALA A 333 11.13 26.63 -23.75
N ASP A 334 10.57 27.83 -23.69
CA ASP A 334 11.36 29.09 -23.61
C ASP A 334 11.61 29.56 -22.19
N ASP A 335 10.87 29.05 -21.17
CA ASP A 335 11.01 29.46 -19.78
C ASP A 335 12.20 28.81 -19.04
N ASP A 336 12.80 27.74 -19.58
CA ASP A 336 14.01 27.11 -19.03
C ASP A 336 15.32 27.76 -19.53
N ALA A 337 15.23 28.81 -20.33
CA ALA A 337 16.39 29.55 -20.84
C ALA A 337 16.69 30.89 -20.13
N CYS A 338 16.08 31.13 -18.96
CA CYS A 338 16.36 32.27 -18.11
C CYS A 338 16.92 31.88 -16.76
#